data_52fc2fe04c18a7e2b8bf08e22d055357
#
_entry.id   52fc2fe04c18a7e2b8bf08e22d055357
#
_cell.length_a   1.000
_cell.length_b   1.000
_cell.length_c   1.000
_cell.angle_alpha   90.00
_cell.angle_beta   90.00
_cell.angle_gamma   90.00
#
_symmetry.space_group_name_H-M   'P 1'
#
loop_
_entity.id
_entity.type
_entity.pdbx_description
1 polymer ?
#
loop_
_entity_poly.entity_id
_entity_poly.type
_entity_poly.pdbx_seq_one_letter_code
_entity_poly.pdbx_strand_id
1 'polypeptide(L)'
;MIRAFLAIDLPASLRPILSWAQEELKKSGADIKWVPVGNIHITLKFFGNITETQVTDISEAVTALAANQAPFTLTVTDAGAFPNPKNPRVVWLGVGGELDVAREFYRRLEIAFAALGFPPEDRPLSPHLTLGRVKSPANRSALAQSLVHLPSPDAAPFQVSEIVLFRSNLTPRGATYLPLKVIPLGG
;
A
#
# COMPACT_ATOMS: atom_id res chain seq x y z
N MET A 1 11.87 -19.80 5.35
CA MET A 1 10.68 -18.92 5.56
C MET A 1 10.89 -17.63 4.78
N ILE A 2 9.86 -17.20 4.07
CA ILE A 2 9.86 -16.01 3.21
C ILE A 2 8.86 -15.02 3.78
N ARG A 3 9.30 -13.82 4.16
CA ARG A 3 8.38 -12.77 4.58
C ARG A 3 7.72 -12.18 3.34
N ALA A 4 6.42 -12.36 3.20
CA ALA A 4 5.71 -12.03 1.97
C ALA A 4 4.47 -11.14 2.21
N PHE A 5 4.11 -10.37 1.18
CA PHE A 5 2.90 -9.58 1.12
C PHE A 5 2.42 -9.42 -0.32
N LEU A 6 1.12 -9.26 -0.51
CA LEU A 6 0.49 -8.95 -1.79
C LEU A 6 0.19 -7.46 -1.87
N ALA A 7 0.49 -6.84 -3.00
CA ALA A 7 0.30 -5.42 -3.19
C ALA A 7 -0.01 -5.04 -4.65
N ILE A 8 -0.58 -3.86 -4.81
CA ILE A 8 -0.61 -3.13 -6.08
C ILE A 8 0.66 -2.27 -6.10
N ASP A 9 1.53 -2.52 -7.06
CA ASP A 9 2.69 -1.67 -7.32
C ASP A 9 2.26 -0.40 -8.06
N LEU A 10 3.00 0.68 -7.86
CA LEU A 10 2.63 1.97 -8.41
C LEU A 10 3.42 2.27 -9.69
N PRO A 11 2.81 2.91 -10.68
CA PRO A 11 3.54 3.36 -11.85
C PRO A 11 4.59 4.41 -11.47
N ALA A 12 5.72 4.39 -12.16
CA ALA A 12 6.81 5.34 -11.92
C ALA A 12 6.37 6.81 -12.08
N SER A 13 5.32 7.08 -12.84
CA SER A 13 4.73 8.41 -13.03
C SER A 13 4.18 9.05 -11.75
N LEU A 14 3.88 8.25 -10.71
CA LEU A 14 3.44 8.76 -9.41
C LEU A 14 4.59 9.17 -8.49
N ARG A 15 5.83 8.78 -8.78
CA ARG A 15 6.99 9.10 -7.92
C ARG A 15 7.16 10.59 -7.65
N PRO A 16 7.02 11.50 -8.61
CA PRO A 16 7.13 12.94 -8.35
C PRO A 16 6.12 13.44 -7.32
N ILE A 17 4.86 13.00 -7.40
CA ILE A 17 3.81 13.44 -6.46
C ILE A 17 4.04 12.87 -5.06
N LEU A 18 4.50 11.62 -4.95
CA LEU A 18 4.84 11.00 -3.68
C LEU A 18 6.03 11.72 -3.02
N SER A 19 7.06 12.02 -3.79
CA SER A 19 8.23 12.78 -3.33
C SER A 19 7.83 14.19 -2.88
N TRP A 20 7.01 14.88 -3.66
CA TRP A 20 6.48 16.20 -3.31
C TRP A 20 5.74 16.16 -1.97
N ALA A 21 4.83 15.21 -1.78
CA ALA A 21 4.07 15.10 -0.54
C ALA A 21 4.97 14.86 0.67
N GLN A 22 5.99 14.00 0.52
CA GLN A 22 6.98 13.80 1.58
C GLN A 22 7.76 15.09 1.89
N GLU A 23 8.24 15.82 0.87
CA GLU A 23 9.00 17.06 1.06
C GLU A 23 8.16 18.15 1.73
N GLU A 24 6.88 18.28 1.38
CA GLU A 24 5.98 19.22 2.04
C GLU A 24 5.77 18.86 3.53
N LEU A 25 5.55 17.59 3.84
CA LEU A 25 5.34 17.14 5.22
C LEU A 25 6.62 17.20 6.06
N LYS A 26 7.80 17.05 5.45
CA LYS A 26 9.10 17.23 6.13
C LYS A 26 9.30 18.64 6.69
N LYS A 27 8.67 19.66 6.10
CA LYS A 27 8.73 21.04 6.59
C LYS A 27 8.17 21.20 8.00
N SER A 28 7.32 20.28 8.47
CA SER A 28 6.85 20.24 9.84
C SER A 28 7.96 20.00 10.87
N GLY A 29 9.09 19.45 10.46
CA GLY A 29 10.18 19.03 11.35
C GLY A 29 9.82 17.85 12.26
N ALA A 30 8.73 17.13 11.98
CA ALA A 30 8.34 15.96 12.75
C ALA A 30 9.33 14.80 12.56
N ASP A 31 9.49 14.00 13.60
CA ASP A 31 10.38 12.84 13.60
C ASP A 31 9.69 11.66 12.91
N ILE A 32 9.93 11.51 11.62
CA ILE A 32 9.29 10.52 10.75
C ILE A 32 10.36 9.67 10.04
N LYS A 33 10.19 8.36 10.11
CA LYS A 33 10.90 7.44 9.22
C LYS A 33 10.15 7.37 7.88
N TRP A 34 10.70 8.04 6.87
CA TRP A 34 10.11 8.09 5.54
C TRP A 34 10.29 6.77 4.79
N VAL A 35 9.25 6.38 4.06
CA VAL A 35 9.32 5.24 3.15
C VAL A 35 10.03 5.70 1.87
N PRO A 36 11.06 5.00 1.39
CA PRO A 36 11.64 5.31 0.07
C PRO A 36 10.55 5.31 -1.00
N VAL A 37 10.52 6.32 -1.85
CA VAL A 37 9.44 6.51 -2.84
C VAL A 37 9.22 5.27 -3.71
N GLY A 38 10.32 4.59 -4.10
CA GLY A 38 10.24 3.34 -4.86
C GLY A 38 9.67 2.13 -4.09
N ASN A 39 9.49 2.25 -2.78
CA ASN A 39 8.90 1.20 -1.93
C ASN A 39 7.43 1.48 -1.57
N ILE A 40 6.89 2.63 -1.98
CA ILE A 40 5.49 2.97 -1.71
C ILE A 40 4.58 2.14 -2.61
N HIS A 41 3.59 1.47 -2.03
CA HIS A 41 2.65 0.59 -2.70
C HIS A 41 1.30 0.57 -1.97
N ILE A 42 0.28 -0.01 -2.57
CA ILE A 42 -0.99 -0.29 -1.90
C ILE A 42 -0.94 -1.74 -1.42
N THR A 43 -0.84 -1.93 -0.11
CA THR A 43 -0.83 -3.28 0.47
C THR A 43 -2.24 -3.88 0.43
N LEU A 44 -2.35 -5.09 -0.10
CA LEU A 44 -3.57 -5.89 -0.08
C LEU A 44 -3.58 -6.88 1.11
N LYS A 45 -2.48 -7.63 1.29
CA LYS A 45 -2.40 -8.62 2.37
C LYS A 45 -0.96 -8.85 2.81
N PHE A 46 -0.73 -8.84 4.12
CA PHE A 46 0.50 -9.36 4.72
C PHE A 46 0.32 -10.82 5.13
N PHE A 47 1.17 -11.70 4.60
CA PHE A 47 1.17 -13.12 4.96
C PHE A 47 2.13 -13.45 6.10
N GLY A 48 3.05 -12.54 6.41
CA GLY A 48 4.12 -12.82 7.37
C GLY A 48 5.18 -13.77 6.80
N ASN A 49 5.71 -14.65 7.64
CA ASN A 49 6.70 -15.64 7.24
C ASN A 49 6.01 -16.91 6.73
N ILE A 50 6.18 -17.22 5.47
CA ILE A 50 5.56 -18.35 4.77
C ILE A 50 6.59 -19.27 4.14
N THR A 51 6.19 -20.47 3.78
CA THR A 51 7.01 -21.46 3.07
C THR A 51 6.99 -21.22 1.57
N GLU A 52 7.89 -21.86 0.83
CA GLU A 52 7.88 -21.85 -0.64
C GLU A 52 6.60 -22.49 -1.22
N THR A 53 6.09 -23.54 -0.58
CA THR A 53 4.81 -24.16 -0.95
C THR A 53 3.66 -23.14 -0.82
N GLN A 54 3.59 -22.43 0.30
CA GLN A 54 2.57 -21.39 0.49
C GLN A 54 2.70 -20.24 -0.53
N VAL A 55 3.93 -19.88 -0.95
CA VAL A 55 4.13 -18.92 -2.05
C VAL A 55 3.49 -19.42 -3.34
N THR A 56 3.64 -20.70 -3.64
CA THR A 56 3.03 -21.31 -4.83
C THR A 56 1.52 -21.32 -4.72
N ASP A 57 0.96 -21.81 -3.60
CA ASP A 57 -0.48 -21.89 -3.37
C ASP A 57 -1.15 -20.50 -3.45
N ILE A 58 -0.56 -19.50 -2.84
CA ILE A 58 -1.03 -18.09 -2.92
C ILE A 58 -0.98 -17.60 -4.36
N SER A 59 0.13 -17.83 -5.06
CA SER A 59 0.32 -17.37 -6.45
C SER A 59 -0.72 -17.98 -7.38
N GLU A 60 -1.03 -19.27 -7.24
CA GLU A 60 -2.05 -19.96 -8.03
C GLU A 60 -3.46 -19.44 -7.74
N ALA A 61 -3.81 -19.27 -6.46
CA ALA A 61 -5.10 -18.74 -6.06
C ALA A 61 -5.32 -17.31 -6.58
N VAL A 62 -4.30 -16.46 -6.46
CA VAL A 62 -4.37 -15.07 -6.95
C VAL A 62 -4.45 -15.04 -8.48
N THR A 63 -3.68 -15.88 -9.18
CA THR A 63 -3.72 -15.96 -10.65
C THR A 63 -5.09 -16.37 -11.16
N ALA A 64 -5.72 -17.34 -10.53
CA ALA A 64 -7.07 -17.79 -10.90
C ALA A 64 -8.12 -16.69 -10.74
N LEU A 65 -8.05 -15.90 -9.68
CA LEU A 65 -8.96 -14.77 -9.45
C LEU A 65 -8.67 -13.60 -10.37
N ALA A 66 -7.39 -13.29 -10.58
CA ALA A 66 -6.94 -12.18 -11.43
C ALA A 66 -7.32 -12.37 -12.90
N ALA A 67 -7.34 -13.61 -13.38
CA ALA A 67 -7.73 -13.93 -14.76
C ALA A 67 -9.13 -13.45 -15.14
N ASN A 68 -10.03 -13.36 -14.16
CA ASN A 68 -11.41 -12.89 -14.34
C ASN A 68 -11.65 -11.49 -13.76
N GLN A 69 -10.59 -10.76 -13.46
CA GLN A 69 -10.66 -9.39 -12.97
C GLN A 69 -10.18 -8.42 -14.03
N ALA A 70 -11.07 -7.61 -14.57
CA ALA A 70 -10.69 -6.54 -15.49
C ALA A 70 -9.77 -5.52 -14.77
N PRO A 71 -8.80 -4.94 -15.47
CA PRO A 71 -8.06 -3.78 -14.96
C PRO A 71 -9.02 -2.68 -14.50
N PHE A 72 -8.64 -1.96 -13.46
CA PHE A 72 -9.44 -0.87 -12.89
C PHE A 72 -8.58 0.35 -12.61
N THR A 73 -9.23 1.51 -12.47
CA THR A 73 -8.55 2.80 -12.35
C THR A 73 -8.63 3.32 -10.92
N LEU A 74 -7.48 3.73 -10.38
CA LEU A 74 -7.38 4.38 -9.08
C LEU A 74 -6.82 5.80 -9.23
N THR A 75 -7.04 6.62 -8.19
CA THR A 75 -6.54 7.98 -8.09
C THR A 75 -5.85 8.19 -6.75
N VAL A 76 -4.94 9.14 -6.69
CA VAL A 76 -4.34 9.59 -5.42
C VAL A 76 -5.20 10.74 -4.88
N THR A 77 -5.48 10.72 -3.59
CA THR A 77 -6.31 11.71 -2.90
C THR A 77 -5.56 12.39 -1.75
N ASP A 78 -6.27 13.09 -0.89
CA ASP A 78 -5.70 13.91 0.17
C ASP A 78 -4.84 13.13 1.16
N ALA A 79 -3.94 13.87 1.83
CA ALA A 79 -3.12 13.32 2.89
C ALA A 79 -3.93 13.06 4.16
N GLY A 80 -3.49 12.09 4.91
CA GLY A 80 -4.06 11.75 6.20
C GLY A 80 -3.08 11.03 7.09
N ALA A 81 -3.57 10.61 8.24
CA ALA A 81 -2.78 9.83 9.19
C ALA A 81 -3.64 8.81 9.95
N PHE A 82 -3.04 7.69 10.31
CA PHE A 82 -3.62 6.74 11.25
C PHE A 82 -2.98 6.90 12.63
N PRO A 83 -3.73 6.77 13.73
CA PRO A 83 -5.19 6.63 13.81
C PRO A 83 -5.95 7.89 13.39
N ASN A 84 -5.36 9.08 13.50
CA ASN A 84 -5.91 10.35 13.06
C ASN A 84 -4.81 11.43 12.98
N PRO A 85 -5.05 12.58 12.33
CA PRO A 85 -4.06 13.65 12.19
C PRO A 85 -3.59 14.28 13.52
N LYS A 86 -4.41 14.26 14.56
CA LYS A 86 -4.04 14.83 15.88
C LYS A 86 -3.08 13.94 16.66
N ASN A 87 -3.11 12.62 16.40
CA ASN A 87 -2.21 11.65 17.00
C ASN A 87 -1.64 10.72 15.92
N PRO A 88 -0.85 11.25 14.97
CA PRO A 88 -0.39 10.50 13.83
C PRO A 88 0.67 9.47 14.23
N ARG A 89 0.54 8.25 13.73
CA ARG A 89 1.55 7.19 13.78
C ARG A 89 2.03 6.79 12.39
N VAL A 90 1.14 6.86 11.42
CA VAL A 90 1.42 6.59 10.02
C VAL A 90 0.85 7.73 9.20
N VAL A 91 1.67 8.36 8.37
CA VAL A 91 1.23 9.40 7.43
C VAL A 91 1.12 8.81 6.02
N TRP A 92 0.07 9.16 5.30
CA TRP A 92 -0.27 8.55 4.03
C TRP A 92 -0.95 9.53 3.07
N LEU A 93 -0.95 9.20 1.78
CA LEU A 93 -1.90 9.72 0.80
C LEU A 93 -3.04 8.71 0.61
N GLY A 94 -4.24 9.21 0.47
CA GLY A 94 -5.42 8.41 0.21
C GLY A 94 -5.49 7.91 -1.23
N VAL A 95 -6.38 6.97 -1.45
CA VAL A 95 -6.66 6.38 -2.76
C VAL A 95 -8.15 6.48 -3.03
N GLY A 96 -8.50 6.93 -4.22
CA GLY A 96 -9.86 7.03 -4.75
C GLY A 96 -9.99 6.26 -6.06
N GLY A 97 -11.00 6.62 -6.85
CA GLY A 97 -11.29 5.97 -8.13
C GLY A 97 -12.26 4.81 -7.98
N GLU A 98 -12.04 3.73 -8.72
CA GLU A 98 -12.93 2.56 -8.75
C GLU A 98 -12.78 1.68 -7.49
N LEU A 99 -12.99 2.28 -6.30
CA LEU A 99 -12.80 1.62 -5.01
C LEU A 99 -13.75 0.43 -4.80
N ASP A 100 -14.95 0.47 -5.34
CA ASP A 100 -15.91 -0.64 -5.20
C ASP A 100 -15.41 -1.88 -5.95
N VAL A 101 -14.80 -1.70 -7.12
CA VAL A 101 -14.15 -2.77 -7.88
C VAL A 101 -12.96 -3.33 -7.08
N ALA A 102 -12.12 -2.46 -6.56
CA ALA A 102 -10.96 -2.86 -5.75
C ALA A 102 -11.37 -3.63 -4.48
N ARG A 103 -12.41 -3.18 -3.78
CA ARG A 103 -12.95 -3.82 -2.57
C ARG A 103 -13.56 -5.18 -2.85
N GLU A 104 -14.31 -5.31 -3.94
CA GLU A 104 -14.90 -6.59 -4.33
C GLU A 104 -13.82 -7.60 -4.73
N PHE A 105 -12.80 -7.17 -5.47
CA PHE A 105 -11.64 -8.01 -5.78
C PHE A 105 -10.91 -8.44 -4.52
N TYR A 106 -10.63 -7.51 -3.61
CA TYR A 106 -10.02 -7.80 -2.31
C TYR A 106 -10.84 -8.81 -1.50
N ARG A 107 -12.16 -8.67 -1.44
CA ARG A 107 -13.05 -9.61 -0.75
C ARG A 107 -12.90 -11.04 -1.28
N ARG A 108 -12.83 -11.20 -2.60
CA ARG A 108 -12.61 -12.52 -3.24
C ARG A 108 -11.23 -13.08 -2.90
N LEU A 109 -10.21 -12.25 -2.86
CA LEU A 109 -8.85 -12.64 -2.43
C LEU A 109 -8.85 -13.11 -0.97
N GLU A 110 -9.51 -12.40 -0.06
CA GLU A 110 -9.59 -12.78 1.36
C GLU A 110 -10.28 -14.14 1.56
N ILE A 111 -11.34 -14.44 0.80
CA ILE A 111 -11.99 -15.76 0.83
C ILE A 111 -11.01 -16.86 0.39
N ALA A 112 -10.26 -16.65 -0.68
CA ALA A 112 -9.28 -17.61 -1.16
C ALA A 112 -8.14 -17.81 -0.14
N PHE A 113 -7.65 -16.74 0.47
CA PHE A 113 -6.60 -16.82 1.49
C PHE A 113 -7.07 -17.52 2.76
N ALA A 114 -8.33 -17.32 3.16
CA ALA A 114 -8.91 -18.04 4.29
C ALA A 114 -8.94 -19.56 4.04
N ALA A 115 -9.25 -19.98 2.80
CA ALA A 115 -9.19 -21.39 2.41
C ALA A 115 -7.78 -21.98 2.44
N LEU A 116 -6.75 -21.15 2.28
CA LEU A 116 -5.33 -21.52 2.41
C LEU A 116 -4.80 -21.44 3.86
N GLY A 117 -5.68 -21.11 4.82
CA GLY A 117 -5.32 -21.03 6.24
C GLY A 117 -4.80 -19.66 6.71
N PHE A 118 -4.93 -18.62 5.89
CA PHE A 118 -4.61 -17.25 6.29
C PHE A 118 -5.88 -16.56 6.79
N PRO A 119 -5.93 -16.13 8.06
CA PRO A 119 -7.13 -15.50 8.61
C PRO A 119 -7.47 -14.22 7.85
N PRO A 120 -8.77 -13.91 7.67
CA PRO A 120 -9.19 -12.66 7.06
C PRO A 120 -8.79 -11.47 7.95
N GLU A 121 -8.63 -10.31 7.34
CA GLU A 121 -8.44 -9.06 8.08
C GLU A 121 -9.75 -8.64 8.77
N ASP A 122 -9.62 -8.11 9.99
CA ASP A 122 -10.78 -7.67 10.80
C ASP A 122 -11.44 -6.40 10.25
N ARG A 123 -10.77 -5.69 9.34
CA ARG A 123 -11.20 -4.41 8.80
C ARG A 123 -11.35 -4.47 7.29
N PRO A 124 -12.33 -3.73 6.72
CA PRO A 124 -12.43 -3.57 5.27
C PRO A 124 -11.16 -2.96 4.68
N LEU A 125 -10.91 -3.24 3.41
CA LEU A 125 -9.81 -2.61 2.67
C LEU A 125 -9.97 -1.08 2.71
N SER A 126 -8.97 -0.41 3.25
CA SER A 126 -8.80 1.04 3.23
C SER A 126 -7.50 1.36 2.51
N PRO A 127 -7.52 1.43 1.16
CA PRO A 127 -6.30 1.60 0.38
C PRO A 127 -5.67 2.96 0.66
N HIS A 128 -4.37 2.95 0.89
CA HIS A 128 -3.59 4.15 1.17
C HIS A 128 -2.12 3.93 0.76
N LEU A 129 -1.43 5.03 0.54
CA LEU A 129 -0.02 5.08 0.18
C LEU A 129 0.78 5.58 1.39
N THR A 130 1.39 4.68 2.14
CA THR A 130 2.17 5.05 3.32
C THR A 130 3.40 5.86 2.92
N LEU A 131 3.47 7.10 3.38
CA LEU A 131 4.60 8.01 3.15
C LEU A 131 5.67 7.87 4.23
N GLY A 132 5.27 7.60 5.47
CA GLY A 132 6.21 7.48 6.58
C GLY A 132 5.54 7.06 7.88
N ARG A 133 6.39 6.74 8.87
CA ARG A 133 5.99 6.32 10.22
C ARG A 133 6.58 7.25 11.25
N VAL A 134 5.73 7.83 12.08
CA VAL A 134 6.13 8.75 13.15
C VAL A 134 6.89 7.99 14.23
N LYS A 135 8.06 8.49 14.61
CA LYS A 135 8.98 7.86 15.57
C LYS A 135 8.84 8.42 16.98
N SER A 136 8.49 9.69 17.11
CA SER A 136 8.34 10.37 18.38
C SER A 136 7.26 11.46 18.31
N PRO A 137 6.79 12.02 19.45
CA PRO A 137 5.81 13.10 19.47
C PRO A 137 6.37 14.47 19.07
N ALA A 138 7.63 14.59 18.70
CA ALA A 138 8.27 15.85 18.33
C ALA A 138 7.53 16.50 17.14
N ASN A 139 7.20 17.78 17.26
CA ASN A 139 6.52 18.60 16.27
C ASN A 139 5.18 18.02 15.77
N ARG A 140 4.48 17.24 16.61
CA ARG A 140 3.20 16.61 16.27
C ARG A 140 2.14 17.61 15.81
N SER A 141 2.04 18.75 16.48
CA SER A 141 1.06 19.80 16.14
C SER A 141 1.36 20.43 14.78
N ALA A 142 2.63 20.67 14.47
CA ALA A 142 3.05 21.17 13.16
C ALA A 142 2.75 20.16 12.05
N LEU A 143 2.98 18.87 12.31
CA LEU A 143 2.63 17.79 11.38
C LEU A 143 1.12 17.73 11.15
N ALA A 144 0.31 17.81 12.20
CA ALA A 144 -1.15 17.81 12.09
C ALA A 144 -1.64 18.98 11.20
N GLN A 145 -1.08 20.17 11.38
CA GLN A 145 -1.39 21.32 10.54
C GLN A 145 -0.95 21.11 9.09
N SER A 146 0.26 20.58 8.88
CA SER A 146 0.77 20.27 7.53
C SER A 146 -0.13 19.27 6.80
N LEU A 147 -0.62 18.24 7.48
CA LEU A 147 -1.54 17.26 6.90
C LEU A 147 -2.87 17.88 6.46
N VAL A 148 -3.43 18.78 7.28
CA VAL A 148 -4.72 19.45 6.99
C VAL A 148 -4.59 20.46 5.85
N HIS A 149 -3.45 21.14 5.75
CA HIS A 149 -3.23 22.21 4.77
C HIS A 149 -2.49 21.76 3.51
N LEU A 150 -2.06 20.48 3.44
CA LEU A 150 -1.44 19.96 2.22
C LEU A 150 -2.47 20.02 1.09
N PRO A 151 -2.19 20.70 -0.02
CA PRO A 151 -3.09 20.68 -1.16
C PRO A 151 -3.34 19.26 -1.67
N SER A 152 -4.54 19.04 -2.20
CA SER A 152 -4.84 17.77 -2.89
C SER A 152 -3.81 17.51 -3.99
N PRO A 153 -3.22 16.31 -4.06
CA PRO A 153 -2.26 15.99 -5.09
C PRO A 153 -2.89 16.12 -6.49
N ASP A 154 -2.21 16.83 -7.38
CA ASP A 154 -2.57 16.87 -8.80
C ASP A 154 -1.91 15.68 -9.51
N ALA A 155 -2.51 14.52 -9.36
CA ALA A 155 -2.04 13.27 -9.94
C ALA A 155 -3.05 12.71 -10.93
N ALA A 156 -2.58 12.34 -12.12
CA ALA A 156 -3.41 11.65 -13.09
C ALA A 156 -3.90 10.30 -12.53
N PRO A 157 -5.12 9.86 -12.86
CA PRO A 157 -5.55 8.51 -12.57
C PRO A 157 -4.58 7.47 -13.15
N PHE A 158 -4.43 6.35 -12.48
CA PHE A 158 -3.58 5.25 -12.94
C PHE A 158 -4.36 3.94 -13.01
N GLN A 159 -4.04 3.14 -14.01
CA GLN A 159 -4.66 1.84 -14.19
C GLN A 159 -3.92 0.78 -13.38
N VAL A 160 -4.67 -0.02 -12.64
CA VAL A 160 -4.19 -1.25 -12.02
C VAL A 160 -4.42 -2.39 -13.01
N SER A 161 -3.34 -2.87 -13.61
CA SER A 161 -3.35 -3.96 -14.60
C SER A 161 -2.67 -5.24 -14.11
N GLU A 162 -2.03 -5.17 -12.95
CA GLU A 162 -1.35 -6.29 -12.31
C GLU A 162 -1.30 -6.13 -10.80
N ILE A 163 -1.12 -7.22 -10.10
CA ILE A 163 -0.80 -7.26 -8.67
C ILE A 163 0.45 -8.08 -8.45
N VAL A 164 1.18 -7.81 -7.39
CA VAL A 164 2.49 -8.39 -7.17
C VAL A 164 2.56 -9.04 -5.80
N LEU A 165 3.00 -10.29 -5.76
CA LEU A 165 3.42 -10.95 -4.53
C LEU A 165 4.90 -10.61 -4.31
N PHE A 166 5.20 -9.92 -3.22
CA PHE A 166 6.54 -9.49 -2.86
C PHE A 166 7.14 -10.29 -1.73
N ARG A 167 8.45 -10.48 -1.81
CA ARG A 167 9.29 -10.81 -0.67
C ARG A 167 9.80 -9.54 -0.01
N SER A 168 9.66 -9.43 1.30
CA SER A 168 10.23 -8.35 2.10
C SER A 168 11.52 -8.82 2.77
N ASN A 169 12.65 -8.20 2.44
CA ASN A 169 13.90 -8.37 3.13
C ASN A 169 14.12 -7.19 4.07
N LEU A 170 14.20 -7.47 5.37
CA LEU A 170 14.49 -6.45 6.37
C LEU A 170 16.00 -6.28 6.50
N THR A 171 16.47 -5.05 6.35
CA THR A 171 17.87 -4.67 6.52
C THR A 171 17.99 -3.55 7.56
N PRO A 172 19.19 -3.31 8.14
CA PRO A 172 19.39 -2.17 9.05
C PRO A 172 19.05 -0.81 8.42
N ARG A 173 19.13 -0.71 7.09
CA ARG A 173 18.80 0.50 6.31
C ARG A 173 17.32 0.63 5.98
N GLY A 174 16.53 -0.42 6.19
CA GLY A 174 15.11 -0.47 5.88
C GLY A 174 14.73 -1.75 5.15
N ALA A 175 13.46 -1.84 4.74
CA ALA A 175 12.97 -2.96 3.96
C ALA A 175 13.33 -2.79 2.48
N THR A 176 13.69 -3.90 1.83
CA THR A 176 13.77 -4.01 0.37
C THR A 176 12.76 -5.04 -0.11
N TYR A 177 12.17 -4.80 -1.27
CA TYR A 177 11.12 -5.65 -1.82
C TYR A 177 11.58 -6.28 -3.13
N LEU A 178 11.37 -7.58 -3.25
CA LEU A 178 11.66 -8.34 -4.46
C LEU A 178 10.37 -9.01 -4.95
N PRO A 179 9.99 -8.84 -6.21
CA PRO A 179 8.85 -9.55 -6.78
C PRO A 179 9.10 -11.07 -6.74
N LEU A 180 8.20 -11.82 -6.13
CA LEU A 180 8.13 -13.27 -6.24
C LEU A 180 7.30 -13.69 -7.45
N LYS A 181 6.18 -12.97 -7.66
CA LYS A 181 5.27 -13.20 -8.78
C LYS A 181 4.58 -11.91 -9.16
N VAL A 182 4.64 -11.58 -10.44
CA VAL A 182 3.81 -10.53 -11.06
C VAL A 182 2.61 -11.23 -11.71
N ILE A 183 1.41 -10.79 -11.37
CA ILE A 183 0.16 -11.45 -11.78
C ILE A 183 -0.69 -10.41 -12.52
N PRO A 184 -0.83 -10.55 -13.86
CA PRO A 184 -1.65 -9.65 -14.64
C PRO A 184 -3.14 -9.84 -14.33
N LEU A 185 -3.89 -8.76 -14.34
CA LEU A 185 -5.35 -8.79 -14.37
C LEU A 185 -5.79 -9.07 -15.82
N GLY A 186 -6.78 -9.95 -15.96
CA GLY A 186 -7.37 -10.28 -17.24
C GLY A 186 -8.88 -10.11 -17.17
N GLY A 187 -9.57 -9.92 -18.17
CA GLY A 187 -11.02 -9.79 -18.14
C GLY A 187 -11.57 -9.25 -19.44
#